data_c0d8c57481455241d2ed46053aad7151
#
_entry.id   c0d8c57481455241d2ed46053aad7151
#
_cell.length_a   1.000
_cell.length_b   1.000
_cell.length_c   1.000
_cell.angle_alpha   90.00
_cell.angle_beta   90.00
_cell.angle_gamma   90.00
#
_symmetry.space_group_name_H-M   'P 1'
#
loop_
_entity.id
_entity.type
_entity.pdbx_description
1 polymer ?
#
loop_
_entity_poly.entity_id
_entity_poly.type
_entity_poly.pdbx_seq_one_letter_code
_entity_poly.pdbx_strand_id
1 'polypeptide(L)'
;MQDQVSLLDELRNLDAVAAARLLATQPDTAIAELLQKMGPGRGLAVLDRFGPERRKRIAFAAGQGTSEQWQSSRTWNEGSVGRLMEPPPETFLATAEVGAVLERLRPVASVTLMTYVFVVNEQGKLIGLVTFREMVFARPEQRLEDIMVSRPFSLRPEADVVDA
;
A
#
# COMPACT_ATOMS: atom_id res chain seq x y z
N MET A 1 -25.38 -4.40 0.21
CA MET A 1 -24.17 -4.74 0.98
C MET A 1 -23.77 -6.22 0.79
N GLN A 2 -24.72 -7.17 0.79
CA GLN A 2 -24.46 -8.61 0.57
C GLN A 2 -23.99 -8.90 -0.88
N ASP A 3 -24.52 -8.19 -1.87
CA ASP A 3 -24.15 -8.34 -3.30
C ASP A 3 -22.73 -7.89 -3.62
N GLN A 4 -22.22 -6.87 -2.94
CA GLN A 4 -20.84 -6.39 -3.16
C GLN A 4 -19.78 -7.33 -2.58
N VAL A 5 -20.06 -8.02 -1.48
CA VAL A 5 -19.15 -9.02 -0.90
C VAL A 5 -19.04 -10.23 -1.81
N SER A 6 -20.17 -10.72 -2.33
CA SER A 6 -20.21 -11.81 -3.30
C SER A 6 -19.47 -11.48 -4.59
N LEU A 7 -19.62 -10.25 -5.12
CA LEU A 7 -18.94 -9.80 -6.33
C LEU A 7 -17.42 -9.67 -6.11
N LEU A 8 -16.99 -9.19 -4.95
CA LEU A 8 -15.56 -9.07 -4.64
C LEU A 8 -14.89 -10.45 -4.55
N ASP A 9 -15.57 -11.44 -3.97
CA ASP A 9 -15.05 -12.82 -3.88
C ASP A 9 -14.99 -13.49 -5.26
N GLU A 10 -15.98 -13.24 -6.12
CA GLU A 10 -15.96 -13.69 -7.52
C GLU A 10 -14.78 -13.06 -8.27
N LEU A 11 -14.59 -11.74 -8.16
CA LEU A 11 -13.50 -11.00 -8.79
C LEU A 11 -12.12 -11.51 -8.35
N ARG A 12 -11.97 -11.96 -7.11
CA ARG A 12 -10.70 -12.52 -6.60
C ARG A 12 -10.29 -13.83 -7.25
N ASN A 13 -11.23 -14.58 -7.79
CA ASN A 13 -11.00 -15.88 -8.44
C ASN A 13 -10.81 -15.76 -9.97
N LEU A 14 -11.12 -14.62 -10.57
CA LEU A 14 -11.00 -14.38 -12.01
C LEU A 14 -9.61 -13.83 -12.36
N ASP A 15 -9.13 -14.08 -13.58
CA ASP A 15 -7.98 -13.33 -14.11
C ASP A 15 -8.35 -11.84 -14.36
N ALA A 16 -7.33 -11.01 -14.60
CA ALA A 16 -7.54 -9.57 -14.76
C ALA A 16 -8.42 -9.20 -15.97
N VAL A 17 -8.40 -10.00 -17.03
CA VAL A 17 -9.20 -9.76 -18.25
C VAL A 17 -10.67 -10.11 -17.98
N ALA A 18 -10.92 -11.26 -17.37
CA ALA A 18 -12.27 -11.68 -17.00
C ALA A 18 -12.89 -10.73 -15.97
N ALA A 19 -12.12 -10.33 -14.95
CA ALA A 19 -12.55 -9.36 -13.95
C ALA A 19 -12.91 -8.00 -14.60
N ALA A 20 -12.09 -7.48 -15.51
CA ALA A 20 -12.39 -6.23 -16.22
C ALA A 20 -13.64 -6.34 -17.10
N ARG A 21 -13.86 -7.48 -17.73
CA ARG A 21 -15.11 -7.73 -18.51
C ARG A 21 -16.34 -7.74 -17.62
N LEU A 22 -16.27 -8.42 -16.46
CA LEU A 22 -17.36 -8.45 -15.48
C LEU A 22 -17.72 -7.05 -14.98
N LEU A 23 -16.71 -6.21 -14.78
CA LEU A 23 -16.85 -4.84 -14.32
C LEU A 23 -17.23 -3.85 -15.44
N ALA A 24 -17.22 -4.25 -16.72
CA ALA A 24 -17.37 -3.34 -17.85
C ALA A 24 -18.67 -2.51 -17.83
N THR A 25 -19.75 -3.04 -17.25
CA THR A 25 -21.06 -2.38 -17.17
C THR A 25 -21.26 -1.58 -15.89
N GLN A 26 -20.35 -1.70 -14.92
CA GLN A 26 -20.47 -1.00 -13.64
C GLN A 26 -20.07 0.48 -13.77
N PRO A 27 -20.61 1.37 -12.91
CA PRO A 27 -20.18 2.76 -12.83
C PRO A 27 -18.70 2.86 -12.44
N ASP A 28 -17.99 3.88 -12.94
CA ASP A 28 -16.56 4.08 -12.68
C ASP A 28 -16.24 4.22 -11.18
N THR A 29 -17.14 4.80 -10.38
CA THR A 29 -17.02 4.87 -8.91
C THR A 29 -17.08 3.50 -8.22
N ALA A 30 -18.02 2.65 -8.63
CA ALA A 30 -18.16 1.31 -8.09
C ALA A 30 -16.94 0.43 -8.47
N ILE A 31 -16.43 0.58 -9.69
CA ILE A 31 -15.20 -0.08 -10.12
C ILE A 31 -14.03 0.36 -9.24
N ALA A 32 -13.85 1.66 -9.01
CA ALA A 32 -12.78 2.20 -8.20
C ALA A 32 -12.78 1.62 -6.78
N GLU A 33 -13.95 1.55 -6.11
CA GLU A 33 -14.10 0.96 -4.77
C GLU A 33 -13.73 -0.53 -4.75
N LEU A 34 -14.17 -1.29 -5.76
CA LEU A 34 -13.87 -2.73 -5.84
C LEU A 34 -12.38 -2.97 -6.08
N LEU A 35 -11.74 -2.21 -6.98
CA LEU A 35 -10.31 -2.33 -7.26
C LEU A 35 -9.45 -2.01 -6.04
N GLN A 36 -9.81 -1.00 -5.24
CA GLN A 36 -9.13 -0.70 -3.98
C GLN A 36 -9.18 -1.88 -3.00
N LYS A 37 -10.33 -2.56 -2.90
CA LYS A 37 -10.53 -3.73 -2.02
C LYS A 37 -9.81 -5.01 -2.51
N MET A 38 -9.39 -5.05 -3.78
CA MET A 38 -8.64 -6.18 -4.34
C MET A 38 -7.15 -6.16 -4.00
N GLY A 39 -6.67 -5.08 -3.41
CA GLY A 39 -5.26 -4.82 -3.17
C GLY A 39 -4.54 -4.21 -4.38
N PRO A 40 -3.35 -3.60 -4.14
CA PRO A 40 -2.72 -2.69 -5.10
C PRO A 40 -2.34 -3.37 -6.42
N GLY A 41 -1.65 -4.49 -6.36
CA GLY A 41 -1.19 -5.18 -7.58
C GLY A 41 -2.33 -5.72 -8.43
N ARG A 42 -3.32 -6.36 -7.78
CA ARG A 42 -4.46 -6.94 -8.49
C ARG A 42 -5.42 -5.88 -9.02
N GLY A 43 -5.73 -4.88 -8.20
CA GLY A 43 -6.56 -3.76 -8.63
C GLY A 43 -5.97 -3.04 -9.85
N LEU A 44 -4.66 -2.81 -9.85
CA LEU A 44 -3.95 -2.20 -10.96
C LEU A 44 -3.94 -3.09 -12.21
N ALA A 45 -3.74 -4.41 -12.07
CA ALA A 45 -3.78 -5.35 -13.19
C ALA A 45 -5.14 -5.35 -13.89
N VAL A 46 -6.23 -5.25 -13.14
CA VAL A 46 -7.59 -5.13 -13.70
C VAL A 46 -7.81 -3.75 -14.30
N LEU A 47 -7.38 -2.68 -13.64
CA LEU A 47 -7.47 -1.30 -14.14
C LEU A 47 -6.78 -1.15 -15.50
N ASP A 48 -5.65 -1.80 -15.71
CA ASP A 48 -4.89 -1.73 -16.96
C ASP A 48 -5.60 -2.40 -18.16
N ARG A 49 -6.66 -3.18 -17.93
CA ARG A 49 -7.51 -3.78 -18.98
C ARG A 49 -8.58 -2.83 -19.50
N PHE A 50 -8.82 -1.71 -18.83
CA PHE A 50 -9.72 -0.66 -19.35
C PHE A 50 -9.00 0.25 -20.33
N GLY A 51 -9.76 0.78 -21.31
CA GLY A 51 -9.23 1.78 -22.25
C GLY A 51 -8.73 3.05 -21.53
N PRO A 52 -7.80 3.81 -22.16
CA PRO A 52 -7.09 4.91 -21.52
C PRO A 52 -7.99 5.94 -20.85
N GLU A 53 -9.06 6.35 -21.53
CA GLU A 53 -9.96 7.39 -21.00
C GLU A 53 -10.82 6.88 -19.85
N ARG A 54 -11.30 5.64 -19.90
CA ARG A 54 -12.05 5.05 -18.81
C ARG A 54 -11.19 4.81 -17.60
N ARG A 55 -9.97 4.35 -17.81
CA ARG A 55 -8.97 4.16 -16.76
C ARG A 55 -8.68 5.44 -15.98
N LYS A 56 -8.55 6.58 -16.68
CA LYS A 56 -8.39 7.90 -16.04
C LYS A 56 -9.60 8.25 -15.16
N ARG A 57 -10.82 8.01 -15.63
CA ARG A 57 -12.03 8.28 -14.84
C ARG A 57 -12.13 7.39 -13.62
N ILE A 58 -11.83 6.08 -13.75
CA ILE A 58 -11.82 5.14 -12.63
C ILE A 58 -10.75 5.57 -11.59
N ALA A 59 -9.54 5.91 -12.04
CA ALA A 59 -8.48 6.38 -11.16
C ALA A 59 -8.87 7.69 -10.45
N PHE A 60 -9.50 8.63 -11.16
CA PHE A 60 -10.02 9.85 -10.55
C PHE A 60 -11.08 9.56 -9.49
N ALA A 61 -12.01 8.63 -9.77
CA ALA A 61 -13.05 8.21 -8.82
C ALA A 61 -12.51 7.51 -7.57
N ALA A 62 -11.32 6.88 -7.66
CA ALA A 62 -10.63 6.26 -6.52
C ALA A 62 -10.06 7.27 -5.51
N GLY A 63 -10.02 8.56 -5.87
CA GLY A 63 -9.43 9.63 -5.06
C GLY A 63 -7.92 9.81 -5.33
N GLN A 64 -7.41 10.98 -4.92
CA GLN A 64 -6.07 11.45 -5.29
C GLN A 64 -4.98 10.47 -4.84
N GLY A 65 -4.97 10.03 -3.58
CA GLY A 65 -3.92 9.15 -3.04
C GLY A 65 -3.83 7.81 -3.78
N THR A 66 -4.97 7.16 -4.06
CA THR A 66 -5.00 5.90 -4.82
C THR A 66 -4.61 6.12 -6.28
N SER A 67 -5.05 7.22 -6.88
CA SER A 67 -4.69 7.56 -8.26
C SER A 67 -3.17 7.75 -8.42
N GLU A 68 -2.54 8.49 -7.51
CA GLU A 68 -1.09 8.70 -7.47
C GLU A 68 -0.34 7.37 -7.25
N GLN A 69 -0.81 6.53 -6.34
CA GLN A 69 -0.25 5.20 -6.11
C GLN A 69 -0.31 4.33 -7.37
N TRP A 70 -1.46 4.25 -8.04
CA TRP A 70 -1.59 3.49 -9.28
C TRP A 70 -0.71 4.03 -10.40
N GLN A 71 -0.53 5.35 -10.50
CA GLN A 71 0.38 5.96 -11.47
C GLN A 71 1.84 5.62 -11.16
N SER A 72 2.26 5.73 -9.91
CA SER A 72 3.61 5.38 -9.46
C SER A 72 3.89 3.89 -9.69
N SER A 73 2.98 3.00 -9.30
CA SER A 73 3.15 1.56 -9.48
C SER A 73 3.27 1.15 -10.96
N ARG A 74 2.71 1.93 -11.89
CA ARG A 74 2.81 1.66 -13.34
C ARG A 74 4.17 1.98 -13.94
N THR A 75 5.05 2.66 -13.22
CA THR A 75 6.45 2.85 -13.65
C THR A 75 7.25 1.55 -13.56
N TRP A 76 6.77 0.57 -12.80
CA TRP A 76 7.39 -0.74 -12.61
C TRP A 76 6.85 -1.79 -13.59
N ASN A 77 7.68 -2.75 -13.96
CA ASN A 77 7.29 -3.86 -14.84
C ASN A 77 6.19 -4.74 -14.22
N GLU A 78 5.34 -5.35 -15.05
CA GLU A 78 4.44 -6.42 -14.59
C GLU A 78 5.26 -7.57 -14.00
N GLY A 79 4.80 -8.11 -12.84
CA GLY A 79 5.51 -9.17 -12.14
C GLY A 79 6.61 -8.70 -11.19
N SER A 80 6.98 -7.41 -11.19
CA SER A 80 7.98 -6.89 -10.26
C SER A 80 7.40 -6.57 -8.87
N VAL A 81 8.26 -6.64 -7.85
CA VAL A 81 7.93 -6.25 -6.47
C VAL A 81 7.40 -4.80 -6.42
N GLY A 82 8.01 -3.88 -7.17
CA GLY A 82 7.59 -2.49 -7.25
C GLY A 82 6.13 -2.30 -7.68
N ARG A 83 5.61 -3.23 -8.49
CA ARG A 83 4.20 -3.21 -8.91
C ARG A 83 3.22 -3.48 -7.76
N LEU A 84 3.67 -4.19 -6.72
CA LEU A 84 2.88 -4.56 -5.54
C LEU A 84 3.12 -3.63 -4.35
N MET A 85 4.12 -2.75 -4.43
CA MET A 85 4.46 -1.85 -3.33
C MET A 85 3.32 -0.89 -3.03
N GLU A 86 3.07 -0.73 -1.73
CA GLU A 86 2.26 0.36 -1.19
C GLU A 86 3.17 1.43 -0.57
N PRO A 87 2.85 2.73 -0.70
CA PRO A 87 3.57 3.74 0.04
C PRO A 87 3.41 3.47 1.54
N PRO A 88 4.48 3.59 2.34
CA PRO A 88 4.36 3.48 3.79
C PRO A 88 3.45 4.61 4.30
N PRO A 89 2.59 4.34 5.32
CA PRO A 89 1.70 5.36 5.86
C PRO A 89 2.49 6.57 6.41
N GLU A 90 3.59 6.29 7.10
CA GLU A 90 4.57 7.29 7.56
C GLU A 90 5.95 6.66 7.71
N THR A 91 7.00 7.50 7.57
CA THR A 91 8.40 7.14 7.88
C THR A 91 8.98 8.16 8.86
N PHE A 92 9.92 7.73 9.70
CA PHE A 92 10.51 8.56 10.74
C PHE A 92 12.03 8.50 10.71
N LEU A 93 12.67 9.58 11.13
CA LEU A 93 14.12 9.60 11.30
C LEU A 93 14.55 8.76 12.51
N ALA A 94 15.72 8.16 12.46
CA ALA A 94 16.30 7.36 13.54
C ALA A 94 16.39 8.12 14.88
N THR A 95 16.58 9.43 14.80
CA THR A 95 16.70 10.34 15.96
C THR A 95 15.35 10.73 16.57
N ALA A 96 14.23 10.34 15.97
CA ALA A 96 12.90 10.67 16.49
C ALA A 96 12.65 9.96 17.83
N GLU A 97 12.05 10.67 18.78
CA GLU A 97 11.66 10.11 20.08
C GLU A 97 10.39 9.27 19.95
N VAL A 98 10.36 8.13 20.64
CA VAL A 98 9.24 7.18 20.63
C VAL A 98 7.92 7.84 20.99
N GLY A 99 7.91 8.72 22.00
CA GLY A 99 6.71 9.44 22.43
C GLY A 99 6.14 10.31 21.32
N ALA A 100 6.97 11.08 20.63
CA ALA A 100 6.57 11.92 19.52
C ALA A 100 6.02 11.10 18.33
N VAL A 101 6.65 9.98 18.04
CA VAL A 101 6.21 9.05 16.99
C VAL A 101 4.85 8.44 17.31
N LEU A 102 4.64 7.97 18.56
CA LEU A 102 3.36 7.42 19.00
C LEU A 102 2.22 8.43 18.88
N GLU A 103 2.44 9.68 19.33
CA GLU A 103 1.43 10.75 19.20
C GLU A 103 1.05 10.99 17.73
N ARG A 104 2.03 11.00 16.85
CA ARG A 104 1.81 11.23 15.42
C ARG A 104 1.10 10.06 14.74
N LEU A 105 1.36 8.83 15.17
CA LEU A 105 0.74 7.63 14.62
C LEU A 105 -0.66 7.35 15.19
N ARG A 106 -1.03 7.92 16.33
CA ARG A 106 -2.32 7.67 17.00
C ARG A 106 -3.54 7.81 16.08
N PRO A 107 -3.67 8.89 15.27
CA PRO A 107 -4.80 9.00 14.32
C PRO A 107 -4.79 7.91 13.25
N VAL A 108 -3.62 7.54 12.74
CA VAL A 108 -3.46 6.53 11.68
C VAL A 108 -3.73 5.12 12.23
N ALA A 109 -3.19 4.79 13.39
CA ALA A 109 -3.37 3.49 14.04
C ALA A 109 -4.82 3.18 14.42
N SER A 110 -5.67 4.21 14.56
CA SER A 110 -7.10 4.04 14.84
C SER A 110 -7.90 3.49 13.65
N VAL A 111 -7.39 3.65 12.44
CA VAL A 111 -8.08 3.29 11.18
C VAL A 111 -7.31 2.28 10.31
N THR A 112 -6.03 2.08 10.61
CA THR A 112 -5.15 1.18 9.83
C THR A 112 -4.38 0.25 10.77
N LEU A 113 -4.39 -1.05 10.46
CA LEU A 113 -3.58 -2.01 11.20
C LEU A 113 -2.09 -1.77 10.89
N MET A 114 -1.34 -1.33 11.89
CA MET A 114 0.09 -1.07 11.78
C MET A 114 0.88 -2.11 12.59
N THR A 115 1.76 -2.82 11.91
CA THR A 115 2.66 -3.79 12.56
C THR A 115 4.05 -3.20 12.75
N TYR A 116 4.50 -2.39 11.81
CA TYR A 116 5.85 -1.83 11.75
C TYR A 116 5.84 -0.32 11.53
N VAL A 117 6.84 0.33 12.12
CA VAL A 117 7.23 1.72 11.86
C VAL A 117 8.55 1.71 11.11
N PHE A 118 8.60 2.36 9.95
CA PHE A 118 9.77 2.39 9.10
C PHE A 118 10.69 3.56 9.49
N VAL A 119 11.97 3.23 9.71
CA VAL A 119 12.99 4.19 10.11
C VAL A 119 13.90 4.50 8.92
N VAL A 120 14.01 5.77 8.59
CA VAL A 120 14.80 6.25 7.46
C VAL A 120 15.93 7.19 7.92
N ASN A 121 16.95 7.33 7.10
CA ASN A 121 17.96 8.37 7.28
C ASN A 121 17.50 9.71 6.67
N GLU A 122 18.34 10.75 6.77
CA GLU A 122 18.07 12.09 6.22
C GLU A 122 17.85 12.10 4.69
N GLN A 123 18.36 11.09 3.98
CA GLN A 123 18.18 10.94 2.53
C GLN A 123 16.91 10.10 2.19
N GLY A 124 16.07 9.76 3.18
CA GLY A 124 14.86 8.96 3.00
C GLY A 124 15.11 7.47 2.74
N LYS A 125 16.34 6.99 2.94
CA LYS A 125 16.67 5.57 2.76
C LYS A 125 16.28 4.77 4.01
N LEU A 126 15.59 3.64 3.82
CA LEU A 126 15.26 2.71 4.90
C LEU A 126 16.53 2.17 5.57
N ILE A 127 16.65 2.37 6.89
CA ILE A 127 17.79 1.91 7.70
C ILE A 127 17.38 0.99 8.85
N GLY A 128 16.10 0.99 9.22
CA GLY A 128 15.57 0.19 10.30
C GLY A 128 14.07 0.06 10.28
N LEU A 129 13.57 -0.81 11.13
CA LEU A 129 12.15 -0.91 11.46
C LEU A 129 11.98 -1.13 12.96
N VAL A 130 10.86 -0.64 13.51
CA VAL A 130 10.43 -0.89 14.89
C VAL A 130 9.07 -1.53 14.86
N THR A 131 8.85 -2.58 15.65
CA THR A 131 7.50 -3.13 15.80
C THR A 131 6.66 -2.19 16.65
N PHE A 132 5.37 -2.07 16.34
CA PHE A 132 4.46 -1.26 17.15
C PHE A 132 4.44 -1.72 18.62
N ARG A 133 4.61 -3.02 18.86
CA ARG A 133 4.74 -3.60 20.20
C ARG A 133 5.95 -3.04 20.95
N GLU A 134 7.13 -3.00 20.34
CA GLU A 134 8.35 -2.49 20.98
C GLU A 134 8.19 -1.01 21.36
N MET A 135 7.54 -0.23 20.49
CA MET A 135 7.27 1.18 20.78
C MET A 135 6.37 1.38 22.01
N VAL A 136 5.35 0.52 22.19
CA VAL A 136 4.44 0.61 23.34
C VAL A 136 5.15 0.35 24.67
N PHE A 137 6.20 -0.51 24.67
CA PHE A 137 6.98 -0.84 25.86
C PHE A 137 8.24 0.01 26.05
N ALA A 138 8.63 0.79 25.05
CA ALA A 138 9.75 1.70 25.14
C ALA A 138 9.43 2.94 25.99
N ARG A 139 10.46 3.57 26.53
CA ARG A 139 10.30 4.86 27.21
C ARG A 139 10.09 5.96 26.17
N PRO A 140 9.23 6.95 26.44
CA PRO A 140 8.90 8.03 25.48
C PRO A 140 10.13 8.81 25.00
N GLU A 141 11.16 8.95 25.84
CA GLU A 141 12.39 9.71 25.55
C GLU A 141 13.44 8.90 24.78
N GLN A 142 13.24 7.58 24.61
CA GLN A 142 14.13 6.76 23.79
C GLN A 142 13.99 7.14 22.32
N ARG A 143 15.08 7.06 21.58
CA ARG A 143 15.07 7.28 20.14
C ARG A 143 14.77 5.98 19.39
N LEU A 144 14.26 6.10 18.18
CA LEU A 144 13.99 4.92 17.34
C LEU A 144 15.26 4.12 17.08
N GLU A 145 16.42 4.77 16.94
CA GLU A 145 17.72 4.11 16.74
C GLU A 145 18.13 3.17 17.89
N ASP A 146 17.63 3.44 19.10
CA ASP A 146 17.95 2.63 20.30
C ASP A 146 17.14 1.31 20.33
N ILE A 147 16.01 1.24 19.60
CA ILE A 147 15.08 0.11 19.67
C ILE A 147 14.80 -0.53 18.31
N MET A 148 15.30 0.05 17.20
CA MET A 148 15.05 -0.47 15.86
C MET A 148 15.85 -1.73 15.55
N VAL A 149 15.26 -2.61 14.74
CA VAL A 149 15.97 -3.64 14.02
C VAL A 149 16.68 -2.99 12.84
N SER A 150 18.01 -2.90 12.93
CA SER A 150 18.84 -2.28 11.89
C SER A 150 18.96 -3.18 10.66
N ARG A 151 19.04 -2.57 9.49
CA ARG A 151 19.22 -3.28 8.20
C ARG A 151 18.17 -4.37 8.00
N PRO A 152 16.87 -4.02 7.98
CA PRO A 152 15.82 -4.99 7.75
C PRO A 152 15.99 -5.63 6.37
N PHE A 153 15.51 -6.86 6.24
CA PHE A 153 15.38 -7.47 4.92
C PHE A 153 14.52 -6.60 4.03
N SER A 154 14.96 -6.37 2.81
CA SER A 154 14.23 -5.57 1.83
C SER A 154 14.45 -6.13 0.43
N LEU A 155 13.42 -6.07 -0.38
CA LEU A 155 13.47 -6.42 -1.79
C LEU A 155 13.71 -5.16 -2.63
N ARG A 156 14.34 -5.34 -3.78
CA ARG A 156 14.43 -4.26 -4.77
C ARG A 156 13.13 -4.19 -5.55
N PRO A 157 12.67 -2.98 -5.92
CA PRO A 157 11.44 -2.84 -6.71
C PRO A 157 11.47 -3.58 -8.05
N GLU A 158 12.66 -3.73 -8.65
CA GLU A 158 12.86 -4.42 -9.91
C GLU A 158 12.85 -5.95 -9.79
N ALA A 159 12.96 -6.49 -8.57
CA ALA A 159 12.96 -7.94 -8.35
C ALA A 159 11.66 -8.57 -8.86
N ASP A 160 11.76 -9.77 -9.42
CA ASP A 160 10.61 -10.57 -9.81
C ASP A 160 9.89 -11.10 -8.57
N VAL A 161 8.58 -11.01 -8.54
CA VAL A 161 7.74 -11.49 -7.41
C VAL A 161 7.84 -13.01 -7.23
N VAL A 162 8.15 -13.75 -8.31
CA VAL A 162 8.27 -15.22 -8.24
C VAL A 162 9.58 -15.64 -7.56
N ASP A 163 10.62 -14.80 -7.67
CA ASP A 163 11.96 -15.05 -7.10
C ASP A 163 12.18 -14.36 -5.73
N ALA A 164 11.15 -13.66 -5.19
CA ALA A 164 11.24 -12.78 -4.03
C ALA A 164 10.97 -13.47 -2.66
#